data_3c2df5171146ee6f495d2404204ec2b5
#
_entry.id   3c2df5171146ee6f495d2404204ec2b5
#
_cell.length_a   1.000
_cell.length_b   1.000
_cell.length_c   1.000
_cell.angle_alpha   90.00
_cell.angle_beta   90.00
_cell.angle_gamma   90.00
#
_symmetry.space_group_name_H-M   'P 1'
#
loop_
_entity.id
_entity.type
_entity.pdbx_description
1 polymer ?
#
loop_
_entity_poly.entity_id
_entity_poly.type
_entity_poly.pdbx_seq_one_letter_code
_entity_poly.pdbx_strand_id
1 'polypeptide(L)'
;NGTLLATSEKVYNVILDCKVVNTSVKVDGVDTYPYVEPTVQALVELLGIDEDEIRKKLTDEETKESQYQKIGDLITVDQRQTFENYQDEYADIEADDLTEEEQAEKARRSKIRGVWFEDSYRRIYPLDSQACDLIGFTYTNGTADWGIEGYYSDVLNGTDGRRYSYYGAGDTLEHDIIEPEDGCNVVSTIDVNIQKIIRSKIEEFNVQMAAGDSGQAAEGASQQKGAENIGVIIMDPNNGEVLGMDSTDWYNLNTPRDLSAYYSEKEIQAMKDYEDENAQKAANGEETTDYDEATGRHTQLYALNQLWRNFCISDTFEPGSTAKPMNIAAGFETGAITDEDTFYCDGFENLGGYQIKCSVYPNAHGTETVSDALKNSCNDALMQIAQKMGAVNFQKYQKLFGFGSRTGID
;
A
#
# COMPACT_ATOMS: atom_id res chain seq x y z
N ASN A 1 5.75 -18.95 -10.73
CA ASN A 1 4.61 -19.86 -10.48
C ASN A 1 3.26 -19.29 -10.94
N GLY A 2 3.18 -18.04 -11.41
CA GLY A 2 1.95 -17.40 -11.89
C GLY A 2 0.91 -17.10 -10.79
N THR A 3 1.34 -17.00 -9.52
CA THR A 3 0.44 -16.59 -8.43
C THR A 3 0.11 -15.11 -8.58
N LEU A 4 -1.16 -14.76 -8.58
CA LEU A 4 -1.62 -13.38 -8.62
C LEU A 4 -1.39 -12.72 -7.26
N LEU A 5 -0.58 -11.66 -7.24
CA LEU A 5 -0.34 -10.81 -6.07
C LEU A 5 -1.26 -9.58 -6.07
N ALA A 6 -1.57 -9.07 -7.25
CA ALA A 6 -2.50 -7.98 -7.47
C ALA A 6 -3.23 -8.18 -8.80
N THR A 7 -4.50 -7.81 -8.86
CA THR A 7 -5.29 -7.85 -10.10
C THR A 7 -6.36 -6.77 -10.10
N SER A 8 -6.86 -6.42 -11.27
CA SER A 8 -7.96 -5.47 -11.40
C SER A 8 -9.27 -6.24 -11.56
N GLU A 9 -10.26 -5.88 -10.74
CA GLU A 9 -11.61 -6.40 -10.80
C GLU A 9 -12.53 -5.36 -11.43
N LYS A 10 -13.37 -5.80 -12.36
CA LYS A 10 -14.37 -4.91 -12.97
C LYS A 10 -15.46 -4.59 -11.96
N VAL A 11 -15.73 -3.32 -11.79
CA VAL A 11 -16.80 -2.76 -10.95
C VAL A 11 -17.52 -1.66 -11.72
N TYR A 12 -18.52 -1.04 -11.12
CA TYR A 12 -19.29 0.02 -11.77
C TYR A 12 -19.44 1.23 -10.87
N ASN A 13 -19.42 2.39 -11.49
CA ASN A 13 -19.93 3.61 -10.91
C ASN A 13 -21.43 3.71 -11.19
N VAL A 14 -22.20 4.19 -10.22
CA VAL A 14 -23.64 4.47 -10.40
C VAL A 14 -23.82 5.94 -10.68
N ILE A 15 -24.44 6.23 -11.80
CA ILE A 15 -24.71 7.59 -12.24
C ILE A 15 -26.22 7.85 -12.19
N LEU A 16 -26.59 9.04 -11.69
CA LEU A 16 -27.96 9.51 -11.57
C LEU A 16 -28.19 10.72 -12.45
N ASP A 17 -29.21 10.64 -13.30
CA ASP A 17 -29.78 11.80 -13.98
C ASP A 17 -30.86 12.43 -13.09
N CYS A 18 -30.45 13.40 -12.29
CA CYS A 18 -31.35 14.08 -11.37
C CYS A 18 -32.51 14.78 -12.10
N LYS A 19 -32.26 15.29 -13.29
CA LYS A 19 -33.29 15.98 -14.11
C LYS A 19 -34.39 15.02 -14.54
N VAL A 20 -34.04 13.80 -14.98
CA VAL A 20 -35.02 12.77 -15.37
C VAL A 20 -35.79 12.29 -14.14
N VAL A 21 -35.14 12.06 -13.02
CA VAL A 21 -35.80 11.62 -11.77
C VAL A 21 -36.74 12.71 -11.24
N ASN A 22 -36.35 13.96 -11.34
CA ASN A 22 -37.15 15.12 -10.91
C ASN A 22 -38.22 15.55 -11.93
N THR A 23 -38.46 14.79 -12.99
CA THR A 23 -39.52 15.10 -13.94
C THR A 23 -40.89 15.11 -13.24
N SER A 24 -41.56 16.25 -13.25
CA SER A 24 -42.89 16.38 -12.67
C SER A 24 -43.99 15.92 -13.67
N VAL A 25 -45.05 15.35 -13.09
CA VAL A 25 -46.27 14.98 -13.79
C VAL A 25 -47.43 15.62 -13.09
N LYS A 26 -48.33 16.28 -13.83
CA LYS A 26 -49.54 16.91 -13.25
C LYS A 26 -50.61 15.85 -13.01
N VAL A 27 -51.00 15.70 -11.74
CA VAL A 27 -52.17 14.89 -11.35
C VAL A 27 -53.14 15.84 -10.64
N ASP A 28 -54.35 15.91 -11.15
CA ASP A 28 -55.39 16.83 -10.65
C ASP A 28 -54.95 18.31 -10.52
N GLY A 29 -54.04 18.74 -11.41
CA GLY A 29 -53.51 20.10 -11.42
C GLY A 29 -52.33 20.37 -10.46
N VAL A 30 -51.94 19.37 -9.70
CA VAL A 30 -50.77 19.42 -8.77
C VAL A 30 -49.57 18.74 -9.39
N ASP A 31 -48.41 19.37 -9.31
CA ASP A 31 -47.15 18.74 -9.72
C ASP A 31 -46.76 17.62 -8.74
N THR A 32 -46.56 16.42 -9.27
CA THR A 32 -46.09 15.23 -8.54
C THR A 32 -44.79 14.75 -9.18
N TYR A 33 -43.95 14.08 -8.37
CA TYR A 33 -42.63 13.55 -8.78
C TYR A 33 -42.64 12.03 -8.69
N PRO A 34 -43.30 11.31 -9.64
CA PRO A 34 -43.60 9.89 -9.49
C PRO A 34 -42.36 8.97 -9.58
N TYR A 35 -41.20 9.50 -10.02
CA TYR A 35 -39.98 8.73 -10.23
C TYR A 35 -39.02 8.78 -9.03
N VAL A 36 -39.16 9.77 -8.12
CA VAL A 36 -38.22 9.98 -7.01
C VAL A 36 -38.21 8.80 -6.06
N GLU A 37 -39.35 8.51 -5.40
CA GLU A 37 -39.41 7.45 -4.38
C GLU A 37 -39.05 6.06 -4.93
N PRO A 38 -39.56 5.57 -6.07
CA PRO A 38 -39.20 4.28 -6.61
C PRO A 38 -37.69 4.17 -6.93
N THR A 39 -37.09 5.24 -7.47
CA THR A 39 -35.67 5.25 -7.82
C THR A 39 -34.79 5.27 -6.56
N VAL A 40 -35.11 6.13 -5.58
CA VAL A 40 -34.35 6.21 -4.31
C VAL A 40 -34.40 4.86 -3.58
N GLN A 41 -35.60 4.29 -3.41
CA GLN A 41 -35.75 2.98 -2.74
C GLN A 41 -34.94 1.89 -3.40
N ALA A 42 -34.98 1.77 -4.74
CA ALA A 42 -34.23 0.77 -5.47
C ALA A 42 -32.69 0.92 -5.29
N LEU A 43 -32.20 2.16 -5.31
CA LEU A 43 -30.78 2.47 -5.08
C LEU A 43 -30.32 2.12 -3.68
N VAL A 44 -31.14 2.41 -2.67
CA VAL A 44 -30.83 2.10 -1.27
C VAL A 44 -30.90 0.60 -1.00
N GLU A 45 -32.01 -0.06 -1.38
CA GLU A 45 -32.28 -1.45 -1.05
C GLU A 45 -31.38 -2.43 -1.80
N LEU A 46 -31.08 -2.17 -3.08
CA LEU A 46 -30.34 -3.10 -3.93
C LEU A 46 -28.83 -2.81 -4.00
N LEU A 47 -28.45 -1.53 -3.89
CA LEU A 47 -27.07 -1.13 -4.05
C LEU A 47 -26.44 -0.61 -2.75
N GLY A 48 -27.24 -0.39 -1.70
CA GLY A 48 -26.77 0.10 -0.41
C GLY A 48 -26.26 1.53 -0.42
N ILE A 49 -26.70 2.34 -1.40
CA ILE A 49 -26.29 3.74 -1.51
C ILE A 49 -27.02 4.56 -0.42
N ASP A 50 -26.31 5.51 0.17
CA ASP A 50 -26.86 6.36 1.24
C ASP A 50 -28.05 7.20 0.75
N GLU A 51 -29.18 7.09 1.44
CA GLU A 51 -30.43 7.77 1.07
C GLU A 51 -30.30 9.30 1.15
N ASP A 52 -29.61 9.79 2.19
CA ASP A 52 -29.47 11.23 2.39
C ASP A 52 -28.60 11.84 1.30
N GLU A 53 -27.57 11.14 0.84
CA GLU A 53 -26.73 11.55 -0.27
C GLU A 53 -27.54 11.65 -1.56
N ILE A 54 -28.33 10.60 -1.90
CA ILE A 54 -29.19 10.62 -3.10
C ILE A 54 -30.18 11.77 -3.03
N ARG A 55 -30.90 11.93 -1.93
CA ARG A 55 -31.91 12.99 -1.76
C ARG A 55 -31.28 14.37 -1.81
N LYS A 56 -30.10 14.55 -1.25
CA LYS A 56 -29.34 15.81 -1.37
C LYS A 56 -29.08 16.15 -2.81
N LYS A 57 -28.59 15.20 -3.65
CA LYS A 57 -28.36 15.43 -5.09
C LYS A 57 -29.64 15.80 -5.84
N LEU A 58 -30.77 15.22 -5.47
CA LEU A 58 -32.05 15.49 -6.09
C LEU A 58 -32.67 16.84 -5.68
N THR A 59 -32.29 17.42 -4.55
CA THR A 59 -32.88 18.66 -4.01
C THR A 59 -31.98 19.88 -4.08
N ASP A 60 -30.67 19.71 -4.14
CA ASP A 60 -29.70 20.80 -4.22
C ASP A 60 -29.83 21.57 -5.53
N GLU A 61 -29.85 22.89 -5.44
CA GLU A 61 -30.00 23.81 -6.59
C GLU A 61 -28.92 23.62 -7.67
N GLU A 62 -27.72 23.19 -7.28
CA GLU A 62 -26.60 22.97 -8.19
C GLU A 62 -26.69 21.63 -8.94
N THR A 63 -27.36 20.64 -8.36
CA THR A 63 -27.35 19.26 -8.88
C THR A 63 -28.70 18.74 -9.35
N LYS A 64 -29.81 19.30 -8.88
CA LYS A 64 -31.19 18.83 -9.16
C LYS A 64 -31.56 18.76 -10.65
N GLU A 65 -30.93 19.60 -11.47
CA GLU A 65 -31.13 19.66 -12.95
C GLU A 65 -29.96 18.99 -13.71
N SER A 66 -29.01 18.41 -12.98
CA SER A 66 -27.87 17.73 -13.60
C SER A 66 -28.29 16.39 -14.21
N GLN A 67 -27.80 16.14 -15.40
CA GLN A 67 -27.98 14.83 -16.06
C GLN A 67 -26.88 13.84 -15.72
N TYR A 68 -25.90 14.24 -14.93
CA TYR A 68 -24.78 13.39 -14.54
C TYR A 68 -24.34 13.69 -13.09
N GLN A 69 -24.70 12.81 -12.18
CA GLN A 69 -24.21 12.81 -10.79
C GLN A 69 -23.77 11.41 -10.42
N LYS A 70 -22.50 11.25 -10.09
CA LYS A 70 -22.01 10.00 -9.49
C LYS A 70 -22.52 9.92 -8.06
N ILE A 71 -23.27 8.86 -7.75
CA ILE A 71 -23.90 8.63 -6.44
C ILE A 71 -23.40 7.33 -5.77
N GLY A 72 -22.64 6.52 -6.46
CA GLY A 72 -22.06 5.30 -5.94
C GLY A 72 -20.88 4.86 -6.78
N ASP A 73 -20.01 4.06 -6.16
CA ASP A 73 -18.86 3.43 -6.81
C ASP A 73 -18.66 2.01 -6.29
N LEU A 74 -17.72 1.31 -6.93
CA LEU A 74 -17.33 -0.06 -6.58
C LEU A 74 -18.48 -1.07 -6.56
N ILE A 75 -19.57 -0.80 -7.29
CA ILE A 75 -20.69 -1.72 -7.43
C ILE A 75 -20.23 -2.94 -8.22
N THR A 76 -20.45 -4.12 -7.67
CA THR A 76 -20.04 -5.38 -8.31
C THR A 76 -20.90 -5.73 -9.51
N VAL A 77 -20.41 -6.65 -10.37
CA VAL A 77 -21.19 -7.19 -11.49
C VAL A 77 -22.51 -7.80 -11.00
N ASP A 78 -22.48 -8.54 -9.88
CA ASP A 78 -23.67 -9.19 -9.31
C ASP A 78 -24.69 -8.17 -8.77
N GLN A 79 -24.24 -7.11 -8.13
CA GLN A 79 -25.12 -6.04 -7.64
C GLN A 79 -25.79 -5.30 -8.82
N ARG A 80 -25.01 -4.97 -9.85
CA ARG A 80 -25.56 -4.38 -11.09
C ARG A 80 -26.60 -5.29 -11.71
N GLN A 81 -26.30 -6.57 -11.89
CA GLN A 81 -27.21 -7.54 -12.48
C GLN A 81 -28.49 -7.70 -11.65
N THR A 82 -28.37 -7.66 -10.31
CA THR A 82 -29.50 -7.68 -9.40
C THR A 82 -30.43 -6.48 -9.60
N PHE A 83 -29.84 -5.30 -9.74
CA PHE A 83 -30.60 -4.05 -9.99
C PHE A 83 -31.29 -4.08 -11.34
N GLU A 84 -30.60 -4.48 -12.41
CA GLU A 84 -31.15 -4.61 -13.77
C GLU A 84 -32.27 -5.65 -13.80
N ASN A 85 -32.05 -6.83 -13.22
CA ASN A 85 -33.08 -7.87 -13.14
C ASN A 85 -34.30 -7.41 -12.36
N TYR A 86 -34.11 -6.69 -11.24
CA TYR A 86 -35.22 -6.14 -10.47
C TYR A 86 -36.05 -5.13 -11.29
N GLN A 87 -35.40 -4.30 -12.08
CA GLN A 87 -36.08 -3.33 -12.94
C GLN A 87 -36.89 -4.02 -14.04
N ASP A 88 -36.38 -5.10 -14.62
CA ASP A 88 -36.91 -5.75 -15.80
C ASP A 88 -37.81 -6.96 -15.51
N GLU A 89 -37.86 -7.48 -14.25
CA GLU A 89 -38.54 -8.74 -13.90
C GLU A 89 -39.98 -8.82 -14.42
N TYR A 90 -40.73 -7.75 -14.44
CA TYR A 90 -42.11 -7.72 -14.92
C TYR A 90 -42.30 -7.01 -16.27
N ALA A 91 -41.21 -6.54 -16.91
CA ALA A 91 -41.29 -5.66 -18.06
C ALA A 91 -42.11 -6.32 -19.22
N ASP A 92 -41.84 -7.57 -19.55
CA ASP A 92 -42.40 -8.31 -20.69
C ASP A 92 -43.64 -9.17 -20.34
N ILE A 93 -44.11 -9.11 -19.10
CA ILE A 93 -45.28 -9.94 -18.67
C ILE A 93 -46.55 -9.13 -18.86
N GLU A 94 -47.55 -9.70 -19.56
CA GLU A 94 -48.85 -9.04 -19.72
C GLU A 94 -49.58 -8.86 -18.40
N ALA A 95 -50.32 -7.76 -18.25
CA ALA A 95 -50.98 -7.40 -16.98
C ALA A 95 -52.00 -8.47 -16.53
N ASP A 96 -52.65 -9.13 -17.48
CA ASP A 96 -53.65 -10.16 -17.22
C ASP A 96 -53.05 -11.46 -16.65
N ASP A 97 -51.74 -11.67 -16.80
CA ASP A 97 -51.00 -12.82 -16.27
C ASP A 97 -50.40 -12.54 -14.87
N LEU A 98 -50.62 -11.35 -14.32
CA LEU A 98 -50.11 -10.92 -13.02
C LEU A 98 -51.23 -10.78 -11.99
N THR A 99 -50.90 -11.10 -10.72
CA THR A 99 -51.75 -10.76 -9.56
C THR A 99 -51.85 -9.24 -9.36
N GLU A 100 -52.83 -8.77 -8.60
CA GLU A 100 -52.97 -7.32 -8.28
C GLU A 100 -51.74 -6.76 -7.62
N GLU A 101 -51.07 -7.54 -6.73
CA GLU A 101 -49.84 -7.14 -6.06
C GLU A 101 -48.65 -7.02 -7.05
N GLU A 102 -48.52 -7.97 -7.96
CA GLU A 102 -47.49 -7.96 -9.01
C GLU A 102 -47.71 -6.82 -10.01
N GLN A 103 -48.97 -6.51 -10.34
CA GLN A 103 -49.28 -5.35 -11.21
C GLN A 103 -48.91 -4.04 -10.53
N ALA A 104 -49.16 -3.89 -9.23
CA ALA A 104 -48.75 -2.72 -8.47
C ALA A 104 -47.20 -2.60 -8.41
N GLU A 105 -46.52 -3.72 -8.22
CA GLU A 105 -45.07 -3.78 -8.20
C GLU A 105 -44.47 -3.49 -9.60
N LYS A 106 -45.03 -4.03 -10.66
CA LYS A 106 -44.66 -3.66 -12.04
C LYS A 106 -44.78 -2.17 -12.27
N ALA A 107 -45.93 -1.58 -11.83
CA ALA A 107 -46.15 -0.14 -11.98
C ALA A 107 -45.17 0.70 -11.15
N ARG A 108 -44.70 0.21 -10.02
CA ARG A 108 -43.67 0.85 -9.16
C ARG A 108 -42.30 0.78 -9.85
N ARG A 109 -41.87 -0.41 -10.27
CA ARG A 109 -40.55 -0.64 -10.89
C ARG A 109 -40.39 0.07 -12.23
N SER A 110 -41.46 0.18 -13.02
CA SER A 110 -41.47 0.94 -14.29
C SER A 110 -41.19 2.44 -14.11
N LYS A 111 -41.26 2.95 -12.88
CA LYS A 111 -40.95 4.33 -12.52
C LYS A 111 -39.48 4.54 -12.12
N ILE A 112 -38.67 3.49 -11.98
CA ILE A 112 -37.25 3.59 -11.73
C ILE A 112 -36.60 4.13 -13.00
N ARG A 113 -36.03 5.35 -12.96
CA ARG A 113 -35.47 6.05 -14.12
C ARG A 113 -34.25 6.85 -13.78
N GLY A 114 -33.48 7.21 -14.83
CA GLY A 114 -32.33 8.09 -14.68
C GLY A 114 -31.13 7.45 -13.98
N VAL A 115 -31.06 6.12 -13.93
CA VAL A 115 -29.93 5.38 -13.36
C VAL A 115 -29.24 4.61 -14.47
N TRP A 116 -27.93 4.69 -14.53
CA TRP A 116 -27.10 3.81 -15.36
C TRP A 116 -25.76 3.54 -14.70
N PHE A 117 -25.03 2.57 -15.24
CA PHE A 117 -23.77 2.08 -14.73
C PHE A 117 -22.66 2.40 -15.73
N GLU A 118 -21.55 2.93 -15.22
CA GLU A 118 -20.32 3.14 -15.99
C GLU A 118 -19.25 2.17 -15.54
N ASP A 119 -18.55 1.58 -16.49
CA ASP A 119 -17.44 0.66 -16.22
C ASP A 119 -16.35 1.36 -15.40
N SER A 120 -15.91 0.68 -14.37
CA SER A 120 -14.80 1.10 -13.53
C SER A 120 -14.01 -0.13 -13.09
N TYR A 121 -12.86 0.07 -12.49
CA TYR A 121 -12.01 -1.01 -12.00
C TYR A 121 -11.53 -0.68 -10.60
N ARG A 122 -11.46 -1.72 -9.75
CA ARG A 122 -10.74 -1.62 -8.47
C ARG A 122 -9.57 -2.57 -8.47
N ARG A 123 -8.49 -2.17 -7.83
CA ARG A 123 -7.36 -3.04 -7.58
C ARG A 123 -7.65 -3.90 -6.37
N ILE A 124 -7.41 -5.20 -6.48
CA ILE A 124 -7.54 -6.17 -5.39
C ILE A 124 -6.25 -6.95 -5.21
N TYR A 125 -5.98 -7.30 -3.97
CA TYR A 125 -4.78 -8.01 -3.54
C TYR A 125 -5.20 -9.33 -2.86
N PRO A 126 -5.24 -10.45 -3.61
CA PRO A 126 -5.82 -11.71 -3.14
C PRO A 126 -5.13 -12.33 -1.93
N LEU A 127 -3.92 -11.88 -1.61
CA LEU A 127 -3.13 -12.38 -0.48
C LEU A 127 -3.01 -11.34 0.65
N ASP A 128 -3.89 -10.36 0.66
CA ASP A 128 -4.03 -9.32 1.69
C ASP A 128 -2.71 -8.61 2.02
N SER A 129 -2.00 -9.04 3.05
CA SER A 129 -0.78 -8.39 3.55
C SER A 129 0.52 -9.05 3.07
N GLN A 130 0.48 -10.10 2.25
CA GLN A 130 1.70 -10.77 1.79
C GLN A 130 2.52 -9.87 0.87
N ALA A 131 3.79 -9.65 1.22
CA ALA A 131 4.71 -8.77 0.49
C ALA A 131 4.18 -7.32 0.33
N CYS A 132 3.43 -6.81 1.30
CA CYS A 132 2.77 -5.51 1.21
C CYS A 132 3.75 -4.37 0.93
N ASP A 133 4.91 -4.33 1.60
CA ASP A 133 5.93 -3.30 1.42
C ASP A 133 6.57 -3.33 0.02
N LEU A 134 6.59 -4.51 -0.60
CA LEU A 134 7.14 -4.70 -1.95
C LEU A 134 6.10 -4.38 -3.02
N ILE A 135 4.86 -4.87 -2.85
CA ILE A 135 3.80 -4.68 -3.84
C ILE A 135 3.34 -3.22 -3.85
N GLY A 136 3.11 -2.64 -2.68
CA GLY A 136 2.44 -1.35 -2.57
C GLY A 136 0.95 -1.44 -2.91
N PHE A 137 0.29 -0.30 -3.05
CA PHE A 137 -1.14 -0.25 -3.31
C PHE A 137 -1.52 0.95 -4.19
N THR A 138 -2.69 0.86 -4.82
CA THR A 138 -3.28 1.97 -5.58
C THR A 138 -4.30 2.73 -4.73
N TYR A 139 -4.37 4.04 -4.94
CA TYR A 139 -5.44 4.89 -4.41
C TYR A 139 -6.73 4.71 -5.22
N THR A 140 -7.83 5.22 -4.70
CA THR A 140 -9.15 5.14 -5.36
C THR A 140 -9.20 5.81 -6.73
N ASN A 141 -8.31 6.75 -7.00
CA ASN A 141 -8.16 7.41 -8.31
C ASN A 141 -7.24 6.64 -9.29
N GLY A 142 -6.77 5.44 -8.92
CA GLY A 142 -5.90 4.62 -9.75
C GLY A 142 -4.41 4.99 -9.72
N THR A 143 -4.01 6.07 -9.01
CA THR A 143 -2.59 6.39 -8.82
C THR A 143 -1.97 5.54 -7.72
N ALA A 144 -0.65 5.42 -7.72
CA ALA A 144 0.11 4.70 -6.70
C ALA A 144 1.46 5.38 -6.47
N ASP A 145 1.95 5.35 -5.23
CA ASP A 145 3.23 5.95 -4.85
C ASP A 145 4.20 4.94 -4.23
N TRP A 146 3.71 3.74 -3.86
CA TRP A 146 4.45 2.77 -3.06
C TRP A 146 4.68 1.47 -3.82
N GLY A 147 5.86 0.86 -3.59
CA GLY A 147 6.22 -0.46 -4.09
C GLY A 147 6.15 -0.60 -5.61
N ILE A 148 5.91 -1.82 -6.08
CA ILE A 148 5.77 -2.17 -7.50
C ILE A 148 4.61 -1.40 -8.16
N GLU A 149 3.49 -1.24 -7.45
CA GLU A 149 2.33 -0.47 -7.94
C GLU A 149 2.71 0.99 -8.24
N GLY A 150 3.52 1.61 -7.37
CA GLY A 150 3.99 2.98 -7.57
C GLY A 150 5.05 3.06 -8.67
N TYR A 151 6.09 2.23 -8.58
CA TYR A 151 7.24 2.29 -9.50
C TYR A 151 6.87 1.97 -10.95
N TYR A 152 5.98 0.99 -11.15
CA TYR A 152 5.50 0.58 -12.47
C TYR A 152 4.12 1.13 -12.82
N SER A 153 3.67 2.21 -12.16
CA SER A 153 2.35 2.80 -12.37
C SER A 153 2.08 3.10 -13.84
N ASP A 154 3.04 3.69 -14.55
CA ASP A 154 2.91 4.00 -15.99
C ASP A 154 2.79 2.76 -16.88
N VAL A 155 3.27 1.61 -16.41
CA VAL A 155 3.24 0.33 -17.14
C VAL A 155 1.96 -0.45 -16.81
N LEU A 156 1.54 -0.42 -15.53
CA LEU A 156 0.38 -1.13 -15.01
C LEU A 156 -0.94 -0.45 -15.39
N ASN A 157 -0.94 0.89 -15.41
CA ASN A 157 -2.11 1.65 -15.84
C ASN A 157 -2.20 1.65 -17.37
N GLY A 158 -3.42 1.48 -17.87
CA GLY A 158 -3.72 1.67 -19.27
C GLY A 158 -3.95 3.13 -19.61
N THR A 159 -4.55 3.35 -20.75
CA THR A 159 -5.01 4.65 -21.20
C THR A 159 -6.54 4.66 -21.28
N ASP A 160 -7.16 5.60 -20.58
CA ASP A 160 -8.62 5.71 -20.58
C ASP A 160 -9.16 5.99 -21.99
N GLY A 161 -10.21 5.27 -22.35
CA GLY A 161 -10.99 5.57 -23.55
C GLY A 161 -11.74 6.89 -23.42
N ARG A 162 -12.20 7.41 -24.54
CA ARG A 162 -12.98 8.65 -24.57
C ARG A 162 -14.18 8.51 -25.49
N ARG A 163 -15.34 9.00 -25.05
CA ARG A 163 -16.55 9.07 -25.83
C ARG A 163 -16.94 10.53 -26.07
N TYR A 164 -17.00 10.91 -27.32
CA TYR A 164 -17.45 12.23 -27.72
C TYR A 164 -18.84 12.13 -28.36
N SER A 165 -19.72 13.07 -28.03
CA SER A 165 -21.02 13.21 -28.66
C SER A 165 -21.07 14.57 -29.37
N TYR A 166 -21.43 14.58 -30.64
CA TYR A 166 -21.57 15.82 -31.40
C TYR A 166 -22.79 15.73 -32.33
N TYR A 167 -23.32 16.89 -32.72
CA TYR A 167 -24.41 16.94 -33.69
C TYR A 167 -23.82 16.91 -35.10
N GLY A 168 -24.16 15.85 -35.85
CA GLY A 168 -23.80 15.74 -37.27
C GLY A 168 -24.62 16.65 -38.17
N ALA A 169 -24.34 16.64 -39.46
CA ALA A 169 -24.91 17.53 -40.48
C ALA A 169 -26.46 17.43 -40.69
N GLY A 170 -27.14 16.58 -39.91
CA GLY A 170 -28.61 16.38 -39.97
C GLY A 170 -29.30 16.50 -38.62
N ASP A 171 -28.75 17.25 -37.66
CA ASP A 171 -29.21 17.31 -36.26
C ASP A 171 -29.31 15.93 -35.57
N THR A 172 -28.61 14.92 -36.11
CA THR A 172 -28.47 13.62 -35.50
C THR A 172 -27.29 13.62 -34.54
N LEU A 173 -27.50 13.08 -33.32
CA LEU A 173 -26.44 12.91 -32.34
C LEU A 173 -25.54 11.76 -32.81
N GLU A 174 -24.30 12.08 -33.14
CA GLU A 174 -23.25 11.11 -33.49
C GLU A 174 -22.29 10.93 -32.33
N HIS A 175 -21.69 9.74 -32.22
CA HIS A 175 -20.75 9.39 -31.15
C HIS A 175 -19.45 8.91 -31.78
N ASP A 176 -18.35 9.49 -31.34
CA ASP A 176 -17.01 8.97 -31.58
C ASP A 176 -16.48 8.31 -30.29
N ILE A 177 -15.97 7.10 -30.42
CA ILE A 177 -15.43 6.31 -29.31
C ILE A 177 -13.95 6.05 -29.60
N ILE A 178 -13.11 6.47 -28.68
CA ILE A 178 -11.72 6.03 -28.57
C ILE A 178 -11.72 4.93 -27.53
N GLU A 179 -11.42 3.69 -27.92
CA GLU A 179 -11.40 2.56 -27.00
C GLU A 179 -10.26 2.72 -25.99
N PRO A 180 -10.42 2.21 -24.75
CA PRO A 180 -9.34 2.19 -23.77
C PRO A 180 -8.26 1.21 -24.19
N GLU A 181 -7.04 1.47 -23.75
CA GLU A 181 -5.90 0.55 -23.90
C GLU A 181 -5.53 -0.02 -22.53
N ASP A 182 -5.51 -1.35 -22.41
CA ASP A 182 -5.15 -2.04 -21.17
C ASP A 182 -3.66 -1.83 -20.82
N GLY A 183 -3.37 -1.74 -19.53
CA GLY A 183 -2.00 -1.75 -19.03
C GLY A 183 -1.33 -3.12 -19.17
N CYS A 184 -0.04 -3.16 -18.91
CA CYS A 184 0.75 -4.39 -18.97
C CYS A 184 0.77 -5.12 -17.63
N ASN A 185 1.13 -6.40 -17.65
CA ASN A 185 1.39 -7.19 -16.46
C ASN A 185 2.87 -7.09 -16.05
N VAL A 186 3.13 -6.95 -14.75
CA VAL A 186 4.47 -7.04 -14.18
C VAL A 186 4.62 -8.40 -13.51
N VAL A 187 5.70 -9.11 -13.82
CA VAL A 187 6.04 -10.41 -13.25
C VAL A 187 7.24 -10.24 -12.33
N SER A 188 7.05 -10.45 -11.02
CA SER A 188 8.13 -10.39 -10.03
C SER A 188 8.81 -11.75 -9.84
N THR A 189 10.01 -11.75 -9.29
CA THR A 189 10.78 -12.94 -8.91
C THR A 189 10.36 -13.53 -7.56
N ILE A 190 9.44 -12.89 -6.85
CA ILE A 190 9.01 -13.28 -5.50
C ILE A 190 8.32 -14.66 -5.52
N ASP A 191 8.80 -15.57 -4.68
CA ASP A 191 8.11 -16.82 -4.37
C ASP A 191 7.24 -16.66 -3.12
N VAL A 192 5.93 -16.81 -3.31
CA VAL A 192 4.94 -16.64 -2.24
C VAL A 192 5.17 -17.60 -1.07
N ASN A 193 5.73 -18.79 -1.30
CA ASN A 193 6.01 -19.72 -0.20
C ASN A 193 7.20 -19.26 0.63
N ILE A 194 8.25 -18.74 -0.02
CA ILE A 194 9.38 -18.11 0.67
C ILE A 194 8.90 -16.91 1.46
N GLN A 195 8.06 -16.06 0.87
CA GLN A 195 7.48 -14.90 1.52
C GLN A 195 6.68 -15.28 2.80
N LYS A 196 5.85 -16.32 2.72
CA LYS A 196 5.11 -16.86 3.88
C LYS A 196 6.04 -17.39 4.97
N ILE A 197 7.14 -18.04 4.59
CA ILE A 197 8.13 -18.53 5.55
C ILE A 197 8.81 -17.36 6.27
N ILE A 198 9.22 -16.33 5.52
CA ILE A 198 9.82 -15.12 6.12
C ILE A 198 8.86 -14.51 7.13
N ARG A 199 7.62 -14.25 6.75
CA ARG A 199 6.57 -13.69 7.61
C ARG A 199 6.40 -14.51 8.89
N SER A 200 6.23 -15.82 8.75
CA SER A 200 6.06 -16.72 9.89
C SER A 200 7.26 -16.70 10.85
N LYS A 201 8.49 -16.55 10.32
CA LYS A 201 9.70 -16.49 11.16
C LYS A 201 9.88 -15.15 11.85
N ILE A 202 9.48 -14.06 11.23
CA ILE A 202 9.43 -12.73 11.87
C ILE A 202 8.42 -12.75 13.03
N GLU A 203 7.23 -13.30 12.80
CA GLU A 203 6.19 -13.44 13.83
C GLU A 203 6.67 -14.30 15.02
N GLU A 204 7.22 -15.48 14.71
CA GLU A 204 7.77 -16.40 15.72
C GLU A 204 8.84 -15.70 16.58
N PHE A 205 9.76 -14.98 15.96
CA PHE A 205 10.81 -14.24 16.66
C PHE A 205 10.22 -13.14 17.55
N ASN A 206 9.29 -12.36 17.05
CA ASN A 206 8.65 -11.30 17.81
C ASN A 206 7.91 -11.84 19.05
N VAL A 207 7.18 -12.95 18.90
CA VAL A 207 6.49 -13.61 20.02
C VAL A 207 7.50 -14.13 21.06
N GLN A 208 8.58 -14.76 20.62
CA GLN A 208 9.60 -15.30 21.53
C GLN A 208 10.31 -14.19 22.33
N MET A 209 10.66 -13.09 21.67
CA MET A 209 11.37 -11.99 22.32
C MET A 209 10.45 -11.16 23.22
N ALA A 210 9.21 -10.93 22.84
CA ALA A 210 8.23 -10.26 23.69
C ALA A 210 7.90 -11.06 24.96
N ALA A 211 7.95 -12.40 24.92
CA ALA A 211 7.71 -13.26 26.08
C ALA A 211 8.91 -13.31 27.04
N GLY A 212 10.14 -13.04 26.56
CA GLY A 212 11.38 -13.10 27.34
C GLY A 212 11.71 -11.83 28.12
N ASP A 213 11.26 -10.70 27.67
CA ASP A 213 11.36 -9.40 28.34
C ASP A 213 9.95 -9.05 28.85
N SER A 214 9.80 -8.63 30.09
CA SER A 214 8.51 -8.28 30.70
C SER A 214 7.78 -7.09 30.05
N GLY A 215 8.02 -6.88 28.77
CA GLY A 215 7.32 -5.93 27.90
C GLY A 215 5.92 -6.45 27.60
N GLN A 216 4.91 -5.90 28.26
CA GLN A 216 3.51 -6.05 27.87
C GLN A 216 3.36 -5.55 26.44
N ALA A 217 2.76 -6.39 25.56
CA ALA A 217 2.20 -5.88 24.33
C ALA A 217 1.35 -4.64 24.64
N ALA A 218 1.49 -3.58 23.87
CA ALA A 218 0.67 -2.40 24.07
C ALA A 218 -0.81 -2.85 24.08
N GLU A 219 -1.55 -2.43 25.11
CA GLU A 219 -2.93 -2.85 25.34
C GLU A 219 -3.76 -2.47 24.10
N GLY A 220 -4.21 -3.48 23.34
CA GLY A 220 -4.98 -3.29 22.10
C GLY A 220 -4.21 -3.47 20.78
N ALA A 221 -2.88 -3.64 20.77
CA ALA A 221 -2.14 -3.95 19.55
C ALA A 221 -2.30 -5.43 19.19
N SER A 222 -2.69 -5.73 17.95
CA SER A 222 -2.83 -7.11 17.48
C SER A 222 -1.48 -7.78 17.17
N GLN A 223 -0.40 -7.01 17.08
CA GLN A 223 0.95 -7.49 16.77
C GLN A 223 1.90 -7.27 17.95
N GLN A 224 2.59 -8.36 18.33
CA GLN A 224 3.62 -8.30 19.37
C GLN A 224 4.95 -7.93 18.72
N LYS A 225 5.64 -6.91 19.25
CA LYS A 225 6.99 -6.52 18.83
C LYS A 225 8.02 -7.09 19.80
N GLY A 226 8.89 -7.95 19.29
CA GLY A 226 10.07 -8.46 20.02
C GLY A 226 11.36 -7.72 19.65
N ALA A 227 11.34 -7.02 18.51
CA ALA A 227 12.37 -6.10 18.04
C ALA A 227 11.70 -4.85 17.50
N GLU A 228 12.44 -3.74 17.43
CA GLU A 228 11.95 -2.49 16.86
C GLU A 228 11.61 -2.69 15.39
N ASN A 229 12.55 -3.23 14.61
CA ASN A 229 12.37 -3.61 13.22
C ASN A 229 13.15 -4.90 12.90
N ILE A 230 12.58 -5.72 12.02
CA ILE A 230 13.22 -6.89 11.41
C ILE A 230 13.02 -6.78 9.91
N GLY A 231 14.09 -6.88 9.14
CA GLY A 231 14.03 -6.99 7.69
C GLY A 231 14.70 -8.28 7.24
N VAL A 232 14.10 -8.98 6.30
CA VAL A 232 14.63 -10.21 5.71
C VAL A 232 14.56 -10.13 4.20
N ILE A 233 15.72 -10.32 3.54
CA ILE A 233 15.82 -10.42 2.09
C ILE A 233 16.43 -11.78 1.76
N ILE A 234 15.78 -12.54 0.90
CA ILE A 234 16.29 -13.80 0.34
C ILE A 234 16.53 -13.61 -1.14
N MET A 235 17.78 -13.81 -1.55
CA MET A 235 18.23 -13.58 -2.93
C MET A 235 18.94 -14.82 -3.46
N ASP A 236 18.76 -15.14 -4.74
CA ASP A 236 19.61 -16.11 -5.43
C ASP A 236 20.95 -15.45 -5.80
N PRO A 237 22.09 -15.94 -5.24
CA PRO A 237 23.40 -15.33 -5.48
C PRO A 237 23.92 -15.55 -6.91
N ASN A 238 23.32 -16.44 -7.69
CA ASN A 238 23.79 -16.76 -9.06
C ASN A 238 23.29 -15.74 -10.09
N ASN A 239 22.10 -15.19 -9.88
CA ASN A 239 21.44 -14.30 -10.86
C ASN A 239 20.96 -12.97 -10.26
N GLY A 240 20.96 -12.84 -8.90
CA GLY A 240 20.53 -11.64 -8.21
C GLY A 240 19.00 -11.51 -8.02
N GLU A 241 18.23 -12.54 -8.37
CA GLU A 241 16.78 -12.52 -8.16
C GLU A 241 16.43 -12.47 -6.68
N VAL A 242 15.59 -11.51 -6.29
CA VAL A 242 15.01 -11.45 -4.95
C VAL A 242 13.82 -12.40 -4.89
N LEU A 243 13.97 -13.47 -4.12
CA LEU A 243 12.95 -14.52 -3.99
C LEU A 243 11.95 -14.24 -2.88
N GLY A 244 12.32 -13.41 -1.91
CA GLY A 244 11.46 -12.96 -0.82
C GLY A 244 12.04 -11.75 -0.12
N MET A 245 11.17 -10.83 0.28
CA MET A 245 11.51 -9.64 1.04
C MET A 245 10.32 -9.28 1.93
N ASP A 246 10.55 -9.21 3.25
CA ASP A 246 9.52 -8.84 4.20
C ASP A 246 10.14 -8.16 5.42
N SER A 247 9.33 -7.39 6.14
CA SER A 247 9.76 -6.70 7.35
C SER A 247 8.71 -6.84 8.47
N THR A 248 8.97 -6.29 9.63
CA THR A 248 7.94 -6.01 10.63
C THR A 248 7.01 -4.90 10.12
N ASP A 249 5.83 -4.79 10.72
CA ASP A 249 4.85 -3.74 10.45
C ASP A 249 4.19 -3.89 9.07
N TRP A 250 3.57 -5.03 8.82
CA TRP A 250 2.78 -5.27 7.59
C TRP A 250 1.35 -4.75 7.70
N TYR A 251 0.77 -4.39 6.59
CA TYR A 251 -0.60 -3.88 6.46
C TYR A 251 -1.39 -4.64 5.39
N ASN A 252 -2.73 -4.56 5.45
CA ASN A 252 -3.58 -5.15 4.42
C ASN A 252 -3.64 -4.20 3.22
N LEU A 253 -3.21 -4.70 2.06
CA LEU A 253 -3.19 -3.94 0.81
C LEU A 253 -4.59 -3.53 0.32
N ASN A 254 -5.64 -4.26 0.72
CA ASN A 254 -7.03 -3.90 0.39
C ASN A 254 -7.60 -2.81 1.33
N THR A 255 -6.98 -2.60 2.50
CA THR A 255 -7.33 -1.54 3.47
C THR A 255 -6.07 -0.83 3.99
N PRO A 256 -5.25 -0.23 3.11
CA PRO A 256 -3.90 0.21 3.47
C PRO A 256 -3.87 1.37 4.48
N ARG A 257 -5.00 2.03 4.70
CA ARG A 257 -5.15 3.15 5.65
C ARG A 257 -5.64 2.73 7.03
N ASP A 258 -5.85 1.42 7.25
CA ASP A 258 -6.30 0.91 8.53
C ASP A 258 -5.14 0.84 9.53
N LEU A 259 -5.16 1.74 10.51
CA LEU A 259 -4.18 1.82 11.59
C LEU A 259 -4.55 0.97 12.81
N SER A 260 -5.74 0.35 12.83
CA SER A 260 -6.27 -0.35 14.01
C SER A 260 -5.44 -1.57 14.43
N ALA A 261 -4.61 -2.13 13.51
CA ALA A 261 -3.69 -3.20 13.83
C ALA A 261 -2.52 -2.77 14.74
N TYR A 262 -2.18 -1.47 14.76
CA TYR A 262 -0.99 -0.93 15.44
C TYR A 262 -1.31 0.09 16.51
N TYR A 263 -2.44 0.77 16.40
CA TYR A 263 -2.82 1.86 17.27
C TYR A 263 -4.20 1.61 17.88
N SER A 264 -4.37 1.92 19.15
CA SER A 264 -5.67 1.90 19.81
C SER A 264 -6.57 3.02 19.27
N GLU A 265 -7.87 2.89 19.44
CA GLU A 265 -8.84 3.94 19.08
C GLU A 265 -8.49 5.30 19.69
N LYS A 266 -7.96 5.30 20.92
CA LYS A 266 -7.56 6.52 21.62
C LYS A 266 -6.34 7.18 20.94
N GLU A 267 -5.38 6.41 20.48
CA GLU A 267 -4.20 6.93 19.77
C GLU A 267 -4.61 7.46 18.39
N ILE A 268 -5.46 6.73 17.67
CA ILE A 268 -6.01 7.19 16.39
C ILE A 268 -6.80 8.50 16.57
N GLN A 269 -7.59 8.61 17.64
CA GLN A 269 -8.31 9.85 17.95
C GLN A 269 -7.34 11.00 18.27
N ALA A 270 -6.26 10.74 19.01
CA ALA A 270 -5.25 11.75 19.30
C ALA A 270 -4.53 12.25 18.03
N MET A 271 -4.31 11.37 17.04
CA MET A 271 -3.78 11.77 15.73
C MET A 271 -4.75 12.69 14.98
N LYS A 272 -6.05 12.37 14.98
CA LYS A 272 -7.11 13.22 14.37
C LYS A 272 -7.18 14.58 15.04
N ASP A 273 -7.15 14.62 16.37
CA ASP A 273 -7.16 15.87 17.12
C ASP A 273 -5.93 16.75 16.77
N TYR A 274 -4.77 16.11 16.52
CA TYR A 274 -3.56 16.82 16.10
C TYR A 274 -3.66 17.32 14.64
N GLU A 275 -4.31 16.58 13.75
CA GLU A 275 -4.62 17.02 12.38
C GLU A 275 -5.55 18.24 12.38
N ASP A 276 -6.58 18.23 13.23
CA ASP A 276 -7.51 19.36 13.38
C ASP A 276 -6.81 20.62 13.92
N GLU A 277 -5.91 20.46 14.90
CA GLU A 277 -5.07 21.57 15.40
C GLU A 277 -4.17 22.12 14.27
N ASN A 278 -3.54 21.26 13.47
CA ASN A 278 -2.72 21.67 12.34
C ASN A 278 -3.54 22.41 11.28
N ALA A 279 -4.75 21.93 10.98
CA ALA A 279 -5.65 22.60 10.04
C ALA A 279 -6.02 24.03 10.52
N GLN A 280 -6.26 24.20 11.82
CA GLN A 280 -6.52 25.53 12.41
C GLN A 280 -5.28 26.43 12.35
N LYS A 281 -4.08 25.92 12.64
CA LYS A 281 -2.81 26.66 12.52
C LYS A 281 -2.58 27.10 11.07
N ALA A 282 -2.75 26.20 10.11
CA ALA A 282 -2.63 26.51 8.68
C ALA A 282 -3.60 27.61 8.25
N ALA A 283 -4.84 27.59 8.73
CA ALA A 283 -5.84 28.63 8.45
C ALA A 283 -5.43 30.00 9.00
N ASN A 284 -4.63 30.03 10.08
CA ASN A 284 -4.06 31.24 10.68
C ASN A 284 -2.73 31.66 10.04
N GLY A 285 -2.19 30.91 9.08
CA GLY A 285 -0.90 31.16 8.44
C GLY A 285 0.32 30.76 9.29
N GLU A 286 0.12 29.87 10.27
CA GLU A 286 1.17 29.32 11.11
C GLU A 286 1.81 28.08 10.45
N GLU A 287 3.07 27.78 10.82
CA GLU A 287 3.75 26.57 10.36
C GLU A 287 3.12 25.31 11.01
N THR A 288 3.00 24.26 10.23
CA THR A 288 2.49 22.96 10.66
C THR A 288 3.51 21.86 10.39
N THR A 289 3.45 20.77 11.14
CA THR A 289 4.29 19.60 10.95
C THR A 289 3.48 18.33 11.14
N ASP A 290 3.79 17.29 10.36
CA ASP A 290 3.19 15.98 10.52
C ASP A 290 3.71 15.21 11.74
N TYR A 291 4.90 15.58 12.25
CA TYR A 291 5.49 15.03 13.46
C TYR A 291 6.14 16.12 14.29
N ASP A 292 5.79 16.20 15.57
CA ASP A 292 6.36 17.09 16.57
C ASP A 292 7.34 16.33 17.45
N GLU A 293 8.63 16.55 17.23
CA GLU A 293 9.71 15.90 17.98
C GLU A 293 9.67 16.20 19.50
N ALA A 294 9.16 17.36 19.90
CA ALA A 294 9.14 17.76 21.30
C ALA A 294 8.06 17.03 22.10
N THR A 295 6.93 16.72 21.48
CA THR A 295 5.77 16.10 22.12
C THR A 295 5.55 14.65 21.70
N GLY A 296 6.16 14.20 20.60
CA GLY A 296 5.92 12.90 19.97
C GLY A 296 4.56 12.79 19.29
N ARG A 297 3.80 13.90 19.18
CA ARG A 297 2.50 13.91 18.48
C ARG A 297 2.71 13.88 16.97
N HIS A 298 1.85 13.16 16.29
CA HIS A 298 1.92 13.03 14.85
C HIS A 298 0.53 12.87 14.21
N THR A 299 0.47 13.12 12.90
CA THR A 299 -0.72 12.91 12.07
C THR A 299 -0.91 11.43 11.74
N GLN A 300 -2.13 11.05 11.33
CA GLN A 300 -2.36 9.71 10.77
C GLN A 300 -1.51 9.48 9.51
N LEU A 301 -1.36 10.49 8.67
CA LEU A 301 -0.54 10.38 7.47
C LEU A 301 0.92 10.07 7.79
N TYR A 302 1.49 10.67 8.84
CA TYR A 302 2.84 10.32 9.30
C TYR A 302 2.93 8.85 9.71
N ALA A 303 1.98 8.37 10.53
CA ALA A 303 1.93 6.96 10.96
C ALA A 303 1.81 6.00 9.77
N LEU A 304 0.95 6.33 8.81
CA LEU A 304 0.77 5.55 7.58
C LEU A 304 2.03 5.53 6.73
N ASN A 305 2.72 6.65 6.57
CA ASN A 305 3.99 6.72 5.82
C ASN A 305 5.09 5.88 6.46
N GLN A 306 5.11 5.77 7.81
CA GLN A 306 6.03 4.85 8.48
C GLN A 306 5.64 3.39 8.23
N LEU A 307 4.36 3.07 8.23
CA LEU A 307 3.82 1.73 8.00
C LEU A 307 4.02 1.26 6.55
N TRP A 308 3.86 2.15 5.56
CA TRP A 308 3.99 1.81 4.13
C TRP A 308 5.45 1.72 3.65
N ARG A 309 6.37 2.17 4.49
CA ARG A 309 7.79 2.23 4.14
C ARG A 309 8.42 0.86 4.17
N ASN A 310 9.03 0.43 3.08
CA ASN A 310 9.78 -0.81 3.03
C ASN A 310 11.10 -0.66 3.80
N PHE A 311 11.14 -1.20 5.02
CA PHE A 311 12.31 -1.16 5.89
C PHE A 311 13.55 -1.74 5.23
N CYS A 312 13.41 -2.83 4.46
CA CYS A 312 14.53 -3.54 3.84
C CYS A 312 15.35 -2.68 2.86
N ILE A 313 14.72 -1.64 2.25
CA ILE A 313 15.36 -0.80 1.22
C ILE A 313 15.43 0.67 1.58
N SER A 314 14.68 1.12 2.57
CA SER A 314 14.57 2.55 2.93
C SER A 314 15.44 2.92 4.12
N ASP A 315 15.70 1.97 5.02
CA ASP A 315 16.43 2.23 6.26
C ASP A 315 17.90 1.87 6.13
N THR A 316 18.73 2.63 6.85
CA THR A 316 20.16 2.38 6.92
C THR A 316 20.51 1.80 8.29
N PHE A 317 21.52 0.94 8.33
CA PHE A 317 22.01 0.35 9.57
C PHE A 317 23.54 0.22 9.53
N GLU A 318 24.15 0.13 10.70
CA GLU A 318 25.57 -0.16 10.81
C GLU A 318 25.79 -1.69 10.65
N PRO A 319 26.47 -2.15 9.57
CA PRO A 319 26.60 -3.58 9.28
C PRO A 319 27.41 -4.34 10.33
N GLY A 320 28.25 -3.65 11.12
CA GLY A 320 29.06 -4.24 12.15
C GLY A 320 29.98 -5.36 11.61
N SER A 321 30.01 -6.49 12.31
CA SER A 321 30.90 -7.61 11.96
C SER A 321 30.56 -8.30 10.65
N THR A 322 29.40 -8.10 10.07
CA THR A 322 29.05 -8.65 8.75
C THR A 322 29.86 -8.03 7.59
N ALA A 323 30.50 -6.87 7.81
CA ALA A 323 31.42 -6.26 6.85
C ALA A 323 32.84 -6.86 6.90
N LYS A 324 33.19 -7.63 7.93
CA LYS A 324 34.54 -8.18 8.12
C LYS A 324 34.99 -9.12 6.99
N PRO A 325 34.16 -10.05 6.47
CA PRO A 325 34.55 -10.87 5.32
C PRO A 325 34.98 -10.06 4.11
N MET A 326 34.31 -8.94 3.84
CA MET A 326 34.64 -8.05 2.70
C MET A 326 35.99 -7.36 2.91
N ASN A 327 36.31 -6.95 4.16
CA ASN A 327 37.60 -6.38 4.50
C ASN A 327 38.74 -7.42 4.30
N ILE A 328 38.54 -8.66 4.72
CA ILE A 328 39.51 -9.73 4.54
C ILE A 328 39.68 -10.06 3.05
N ALA A 329 38.59 -10.19 2.30
CA ALA A 329 38.65 -10.43 0.86
C ALA A 329 39.44 -9.33 0.11
N ALA A 330 39.19 -8.06 0.48
CA ALA A 330 39.98 -6.94 -0.03
C ALA A 330 41.46 -6.99 0.36
N GLY A 331 41.75 -7.43 1.59
CA GLY A 331 43.12 -7.64 2.06
C GLY A 331 43.89 -8.67 1.24
N PHE A 332 43.29 -9.82 0.93
CA PHE A 332 43.86 -10.84 0.06
C PHE A 332 44.03 -10.35 -1.36
N GLU A 333 43.01 -9.76 -1.95
CA GLU A 333 43.00 -9.31 -3.34
C GLU A 333 44.02 -8.19 -3.61
N THR A 334 44.31 -7.37 -2.63
CA THR A 334 45.34 -6.33 -2.69
C THR A 334 46.74 -6.84 -2.39
N GLY A 335 46.88 -8.10 -1.98
CA GLY A 335 48.13 -8.67 -1.49
C GLY A 335 48.65 -8.07 -0.18
N ALA A 336 47.77 -7.32 0.51
CA ALA A 336 48.10 -6.76 1.84
C ALA A 336 48.23 -7.83 2.92
N ILE A 337 47.51 -8.94 2.77
CA ILE A 337 47.60 -10.10 3.66
C ILE A 337 47.71 -11.39 2.86
N THR A 338 48.20 -12.42 3.53
CA THR A 338 48.30 -13.81 3.06
C THR A 338 47.74 -14.76 4.10
N ASP A 339 47.48 -16.02 3.74
CA ASP A 339 46.99 -17.03 4.68
C ASP A 339 47.97 -17.32 5.85
N GLU A 340 49.28 -16.98 5.69
CA GLU A 340 50.33 -17.20 6.67
C GLU A 340 50.46 -16.02 7.66
N ASP A 341 49.78 -14.88 7.39
CA ASP A 341 49.84 -13.72 8.27
C ASP A 341 49.14 -13.97 9.59
N THR A 342 49.76 -13.42 10.65
CA THR A 342 49.20 -13.40 11.99
C THR A 342 49.09 -11.97 12.51
N PHE A 343 48.10 -11.73 13.35
CA PHE A 343 47.83 -10.46 13.99
C PHE A 343 47.78 -10.62 15.49
N TYR A 344 48.20 -9.62 16.23
CA TYR A 344 48.18 -9.66 17.67
C TYR A 344 47.11 -8.76 18.23
N CYS A 345 46.13 -9.36 18.92
CA CYS A 345 45.07 -8.62 19.59
C CYS A 345 45.45 -8.44 21.06
N ASP A 346 45.63 -7.19 21.48
CA ASP A 346 45.82 -6.84 22.92
C ASP A 346 44.51 -6.31 23.56
N GLY A 347 43.39 -6.41 22.83
CA GLY A 347 42.07 -6.07 23.29
C GLY A 347 41.55 -4.70 22.78
N PHE A 348 42.37 -3.89 22.15
CA PHE A 348 41.96 -2.63 21.59
C PHE A 348 42.95 -2.14 20.51
N GLU A 349 42.52 -1.18 19.69
CA GLU A 349 43.37 -0.48 18.73
C GLU A 349 43.17 1.04 18.86
N ASN A 350 44.26 1.81 18.71
CA ASN A 350 44.17 3.27 18.75
C ASN A 350 44.16 3.87 17.35
N LEU A 351 43.00 4.39 16.94
CA LEU A 351 42.80 5.01 15.62
C LEU A 351 42.32 6.45 15.74
N GLY A 352 43.03 7.37 15.12
CA GLY A 352 42.62 8.76 15.04
C GLY A 352 42.41 9.43 16.41
N GLY A 353 43.12 8.98 17.45
CA GLY A 353 42.96 9.47 18.83
C GLY A 353 41.85 8.83 19.64
N TYR A 354 41.17 7.85 19.08
CA TYR A 354 40.15 7.05 19.76
C TYR A 354 40.65 5.64 20.04
N GLN A 355 40.34 5.14 21.23
CA GLN A 355 40.57 3.75 21.59
C GLN A 355 39.33 2.91 21.20
N ILE A 356 39.48 2.05 20.19
CA ILE A 356 38.43 1.14 19.73
C ILE A 356 38.66 -0.24 20.32
N LYS A 357 37.71 -0.69 21.12
CA LYS A 357 37.82 -1.95 21.89
C LYS A 357 37.43 -3.16 21.05
N CYS A 358 38.15 -4.26 21.27
CA CYS A 358 37.72 -5.57 20.81
C CYS A 358 36.54 -6.08 21.66
N SER A 359 35.75 -7.02 21.14
CA SER A 359 34.59 -7.60 21.84
C SER A 359 34.94 -8.28 23.17
N VAL A 360 36.15 -8.73 23.31
CA VAL A 360 36.65 -9.44 24.53
C VAL A 360 37.29 -8.53 25.56
N TYR A 361 37.42 -7.23 25.29
CA TYR A 361 38.02 -6.25 26.22
C TYR A 361 37.38 -6.33 27.62
N PRO A 362 38.11 -6.34 28.75
CA PRO A 362 39.54 -6.05 28.89
C PRO A 362 40.47 -7.24 28.60
N ASN A 363 39.95 -8.41 28.22
CA ASN A 363 40.77 -9.54 27.77
C ASN A 363 41.23 -9.30 26.32
N ALA A 364 42.08 -10.19 25.82
CA ALA A 364 42.64 -10.18 24.48
C ALA A 364 42.57 -11.57 23.86
N HIS A 365 42.51 -11.63 22.51
CA HIS A 365 42.60 -12.91 21.80
C HIS A 365 44.06 -13.40 21.68
N GLY A 366 45.03 -12.48 21.79
CA GLY A 366 46.43 -12.81 21.59
C GLY A 366 46.78 -12.89 20.10
N THR A 367 47.67 -13.82 19.74
CA THR A 367 48.08 -14.03 18.33
C THR A 367 47.04 -14.87 17.61
N GLU A 368 46.49 -14.33 16.56
CA GLU A 368 45.45 -14.94 15.71
C GLU A 368 45.91 -15.02 14.25
N THR A 369 45.56 -16.10 13.57
CA THR A 369 45.59 -16.17 12.10
C THR A 369 44.46 -15.34 11.53
N VAL A 370 44.48 -15.05 10.20
CA VAL A 370 43.37 -14.38 9.52
C VAL A 370 42.04 -15.15 9.73
N SER A 371 42.10 -16.47 9.68
CA SER A 371 40.95 -17.35 9.92
C SER A 371 40.43 -17.24 11.36
N ASP A 372 41.31 -17.24 12.35
CA ASP A 372 40.93 -17.10 13.77
C ASP A 372 40.34 -15.70 14.03
N ALA A 373 40.95 -14.64 13.47
CA ALA A 373 40.45 -13.26 13.57
C ALA A 373 39.02 -13.12 13.03
N LEU A 374 38.69 -13.80 11.91
CA LEU A 374 37.34 -13.83 11.38
C LEU A 374 36.39 -14.66 12.29
N LYS A 375 36.80 -15.86 12.68
CA LYS A 375 36.02 -16.77 13.53
C LYS A 375 35.68 -16.12 14.86
N ASN A 376 36.65 -15.47 15.50
CA ASN A 376 36.49 -14.80 16.79
C ASN A 376 35.89 -13.39 16.64
N SER A 377 35.65 -12.92 15.41
CA SER A 377 35.18 -11.57 15.13
C SER A 377 36.06 -10.51 15.79
N CYS A 378 37.39 -10.68 15.73
CA CYS A 378 38.34 -9.79 16.37
C CYS A 378 38.38 -8.40 15.72
N ASN A 379 37.94 -7.35 16.45
CA ASN A 379 37.95 -6.00 15.92
C ASN A 379 39.39 -5.50 15.69
N ASP A 380 40.27 -5.78 16.64
CA ASP A 380 41.65 -5.35 16.65
C ASP A 380 42.40 -5.89 15.41
N ALA A 381 42.41 -7.21 15.19
CA ALA A 381 43.04 -7.83 14.02
C ALA A 381 42.46 -7.28 12.70
N LEU A 382 41.16 -7.06 12.61
CA LEU A 382 40.52 -6.52 11.40
C LEU A 382 40.90 -5.06 11.16
N MET A 383 41.10 -4.25 12.19
CA MET A 383 41.62 -2.90 12.08
C MET A 383 43.08 -2.88 11.58
N GLN A 384 43.92 -3.78 12.10
CA GLN A 384 45.31 -3.95 11.64
C GLN A 384 45.34 -4.38 10.15
N ILE A 385 44.45 -5.29 9.71
CA ILE A 385 44.31 -5.66 8.28
C ILE A 385 43.94 -4.43 7.44
N ALA A 386 42.96 -3.65 7.88
CA ALA A 386 42.54 -2.45 7.14
C ALA A 386 43.67 -1.39 7.07
N GLN A 387 44.44 -1.19 8.15
CA GLN A 387 45.59 -0.30 8.17
C GLN A 387 46.69 -0.80 7.19
N LYS A 388 46.99 -2.11 7.18
CA LYS A 388 47.97 -2.73 6.27
C LYS A 388 47.58 -2.57 4.81
N MET A 389 46.28 -2.65 4.50
CA MET A 389 45.72 -2.44 3.16
C MET A 389 45.75 -0.96 2.75
N GLY A 390 45.57 -0.04 3.71
CA GLY A 390 45.53 1.40 3.52
C GLY A 390 44.22 1.95 2.99
N ALA A 391 43.95 3.22 3.28
CA ALA A 391 42.66 3.86 3.03
C ALA A 391 42.21 3.84 1.57
N VAL A 392 43.15 4.01 0.62
CA VAL A 392 42.85 4.03 -0.81
C VAL A 392 42.29 2.69 -1.29
N ASN A 393 42.96 1.59 -0.91
CA ASN A 393 42.50 0.24 -1.27
C ASN A 393 41.22 -0.10 -0.54
N PHE A 394 41.10 0.23 0.75
CA PHE A 394 39.89 0.02 1.53
C PHE A 394 38.68 0.68 0.85
N GLN A 395 38.75 1.97 0.51
CA GLN A 395 37.65 2.68 -0.17
C GLN A 395 37.36 2.11 -1.56
N LYS A 396 38.41 1.70 -2.33
CA LYS A 396 38.22 1.07 -3.63
C LYS A 396 37.38 -0.19 -3.52
N TYR A 397 37.70 -1.07 -2.57
CA TYR A 397 36.99 -2.34 -2.42
C TYR A 397 35.61 -2.18 -1.79
N GLN A 398 35.41 -1.22 -0.89
CA GLN A 398 34.07 -0.86 -0.45
C GLN A 398 33.16 -0.52 -1.63
N LYS A 399 33.65 0.31 -2.57
CA LYS A 399 32.88 0.64 -3.79
C LYS A 399 32.64 -0.56 -4.70
N LEU A 400 33.64 -1.46 -4.84
CA LEU A 400 33.48 -2.69 -5.64
C LEU A 400 32.44 -3.64 -5.05
N PHE A 401 32.29 -3.68 -3.72
CA PHE A 401 31.21 -4.40 -3.04
C PHE A 401 29.85 -3.64 -3.06
N GLY A 402 29.78 -2.47 -3.70
CA GLY A 402 28.55 -1.71 -3.89
C GLY A 402 28.23 -0.71 -2.76
N PHE A 403 29.05 -0.61 -1.71
CA PHE A 403 28.81 0.36 -0.64
C PHE A 403 28.89 1.81 -1.16
N GLY A 404 27.94 2.64 -0.73
CA GLY A 404 27.84 4.03 -1.15
C GLY A 404 27.24 4.27 -2.53
N SER A 405 26.67 3.24 -3.14
CA SER A 405 25.94 3.31 -4.41
C SER A 405 24.51 2.79 -4.23
N ARG A 406 23.55 3.36 -4.97
CA ARG A 406 22.19 2.80 -5.01
C ARG A 406 22.21 1.41 -5.63
N THR A 407 21.46 0.48 -5.07
CA THR A 407 21.39 -0.92 -5.55
C THR A 407 20.63 -1.04 -6.87
N GLY A 408 19.73 -0.12 -7.18
CA GLY A 408 18.82 -0.19 -8.30
C GLY A 408 17.61 -1.12 -8.06
N ILE A 409 17.34 -1.46 -6.81
CA ILE A 409 16.05 -2.08 -6.41
C ILE A 409 14.97 -1.02 -6.60
N ASP A 410 13.91 -1.44 -7.26
CA ASP A 410 12.74 -0.63 -7.64
C ASP A 410 11.89 -0.25 -6.43
#